data_ab9ff0f4be52bcf6c4b65be0f965607a
#
_entry.id   ab9ff0f4be52bcf6c4b65be0f965607a
#
_cell.length_a   1.000
_cell.length_b   1.000
_cell.length_c   1.000
_cell.angle_alpha   90.00
_cell.angle_beta   90.00
_cell.angle_gamma   90.00
#
_symmetry.space_group_name_H-M   'P 1'
#
loop_
_entity.id
_entity.type
_entity.pdbx_description
1 polymer ?
#
loop_
_entity_poly.entity_id
_entity_poly.type
_entity_poly.pdbx_seq_one_letter_code
_entity_poly.pdbx_strand_id
1 'polypeptide(L)'
;MSSEQELISIETREVTKTYGERAAVNHVSLQVKKGEFVSLLGPSGCGKTTLLRMLGGLEQPDQGCIMLGGRDVTGIPAYGRNSNMIFQQLALFPHMDVFNNIAYGLKVKKLPKADIRKQVHEMLELVQLGDYGRRAVSQLSGGQAQRVAIARALINRPEVLLLDEPLSALDMQLRLDMQRELKRIQREFGGTFIFVTHDQNEAMNMSDRIGVMRAGKLLQYATPDEIYERPADSFVAKFIGDTNLLATTVLGQDTNGIRVECFGYSLLVKTNENTPVALIGDRHSLSIRNEYIRLGEDANPCLNKLDGRVIEAVYGGANIRYTIQIAEGFLVQASVLHQRGASRFSPGEPIQIGFDPEDALLLSEPLLLNPVQEEGI
;
A
#
# COMPACT_ATOMS: atom_id res chain seq x y z
N MET A 1 -22.47 23.88 -13.51
CA MET A 1 -21.14 23.28 -13.26
C MET A 1 -21.17 21.93 -13.93
N SER A 2 -20.55 21.81 -15.09
CA SER A 2 -20.45 20.55 -15.85
C SER A 2 -19.61 19.58 -15.03
N SER A 3 -20.17 18.41 -14.70
CA SER A 3 -19.43 17.27 -14.18
C SER A 3 -18.34 16.95 -15.21
N GLU A 4 -17.08 17.27 -14.92
CA GLU A 4 -15.95 16.65 -15.61
C GLU A 4 -16.12 15.16 -15.42
N GLN A 5 -16.46 14.44 -16.47
CA GLN A 5 -16.40 12.98 -16.46
C GLN A 5 -14.96 12.61 -16.19
N GLU A 6 -14.68 12.12 -14.99
CA GLU A 6 -13.36 11.62 -14.61
C GLU A 6 -12.93 10.54 -15.61
N LEU A 7 -11.89 10.84 -16.39
CA LEU A 7 -11.41 9.92 -17.42
C LEU A 7 -10.73 8.72 -16.75
N ILE A 8 -11.28 7.53 -16.96
CA ILE A 8 -10.70 6.27 -16.50
C ILE A 8 -9.59 5.84 -17.47
N SER A 9 -8.38 5.69 -16.93
CA SER A 9 -7.22 5.21 -17.69
C SER A 9 -7.14 3.70 -17.74
N ILE A 10 -7.45 3.03 -16.59
CA ILE A 10 -7.46 1.57 -16.47
C ILE A 10 -8.77 1.15 -15.82
N GLU A 11 -9.39 0.11 -16.37
CA GLU A 11 -10.49 -0.58 -15.72
C GLU A 11 -10.31 -2.09 -15.88
N THR A 12 -10.44 -2.83 -14.79
CA THR A 12 -10.58 -4.29 -14.80
C THR A 12 -11.97 -4.66 -14.31
N ARG A 13 -12.60 -5.64 -14.95
CA ARG A 13 -13.92 -6.16 -14.59
C ARG A 13 -13.83 -7.65 -14.40
N GLU A 14 -13.97 -8.09 -13.13
CA GLU A 14 -14.00 -9.50 -12.71
C GLU A 14 -12.82 -10.32 -13.29
N VAL A 15 -11.63 -9.72 -13.34
CA VAL A 15 -10.46 -10.35 -13.94
C VAL A 15 -10.01 -11.51 -13.06
N THR A 16 -9.89 -12.69 -13.69
CA THR A 16 -9.45 -13.93 -13.03
C THR A 16 -8.31 -14.57 -13.81
N LYS A 17 -7.30 -15.07 -13.07
CA LYS A 17 -6.19 -15.85 -13.59
C LYS A 17 -5.88 -17.02 -12.69
N THR A 18 -5.86 -18.22 -13.27
CA THR A 18 -5.65 -19.49 -12.56
C THR A 18 -4.42 -20.20 -13.08
N TYR A 19 -3.63 -20.76 -12.19
CA TYR A 19 -2.52 -21.65 -12.50
C TYR A 19 -2.76 -22.98 -11.78
N GLY A 20 -3.06 -24.03 -12.56
CA GLY A 20 -3.53 -25.30 -12.01
C GLY A 20 -4.83 -25.10 -11.23
N GLU A 21 -4.86 -25.53 -9.97
CA GLU A 21 -6.03 -25.39 -9.09
C GLU A 21 -6.07 -24.05 -8.34
N ARG A 22 -5.01 -23.22 -8.41
CA ARG A 22 -4.90 -21.98 -7.65
C ARG A 22 -5.23 -20.76 -8.49
N ALA A 23 -6.21 -19.99 -8.07
CA ALA A 23 -6.47 -18.67 -8.62
C ALA A 23 -5.43 -17.68 -8.07
N ALA A 24 -4.52 -17.22 -8.94
CA ALA A 24 -3.52 -16.20 -8.60
C ALA A 24 -4.15 -14.80 -8.57
N VAL A 25 -5.16 -14.54 -9.41
CA VAL A 25 -6.04 -13.38 -9.39
C VAL A 25 -7.47 -13.89 -9.48
N ASN A 26 -8.36 -13.41 -8.63
CA ASN A 26 -9.70 -13.95 -8.43
C ASN A 26 -10.74 -12.83 -8.39
N HIS A 27 -11.46 -12.65 -9.48
CA HIS A 27 -12.55 -11.65 -9.66
C HIS A 27 -12.15 -10.23 -9.26
N VAL A 28 -10.98 -9.74 -9.72
CA VAL A 28 -10.49 -8.41 -9.39
C VAL A 28 -11.11 -7.37 -10.32
N SER A 29 -11.85 -6.44 -9.73
CA SER A 29 -12.38 -5.24 -10.37
C SER A 29 -11.73 -3.99 -9.80
N LEU A 30 -11.16 -3.13 -10.67
CA LEU A 30 -10.38 -1.96 -10.31
C LEU A 30 -10.61 -0.86 -11.34
N GLN A 31 -10.78 0.38 -10.90
CA GLN A 31 -10.81 1.56 -11.78
C GLN A 31 -9.76 2.56 -11.35
N VAL A 32 -8.91 2.97 -12.27
CA VAL A 32 -7.82 3.95 -12.05
C VAL A 32 -8.08 5.17 -12.94
N LYS A 33 -8.12 6.33 -12.33
CA LYS A 33 -8.32 7.60 -13.03
C LYS A 33 -7.05 8.01 -13.77
N LYS A 34 -7.21 8.79 -14.81
CA LYS A 34 -6.08 9.33 -15.57
C LYS A 34 -5.23 10.23 -14.68
N GLY A 35 -3.92 9.99 -14.70
CA GLY A 35 -2.96 10.78 -13.93
C GLY A 35 -2.81 10.33 -12.47
N GLU A 36 -3.54 9.31 -12.00
CA GLU A 36 -3.36 8.77 -10.65
C GLU A 36 -2.07 7.94 -10.53
N PHE A 37 -1.49 8.00 -9.35
CA PHE A 37 -0.45 7.08 -8.87
C PHE A 37 -1.11 6.05 -7.95
N VAL A 38 -1.25 4.82 -8.42
CA VAL A 38 -1.92 3.75 -7.66
C VAL A 38 -0.91 2.69 -7.26
N SER A 39 -0.89 2.30 -5.98
CA SER A 39 -0.12 1.16 -5.51
C SER A 39 -0.97 -0.08 -5.33
N LEU A 40 -0.44 -1.23 -5.77
CA LEU A 40 -0.95 -2.56 -5.41
C LEU A 40 -0.05 -3.12 -4.31
N LEU A 41 -0.61 -3.31 -3.13
CA LEU A 41 0.07 -3.70 -1.91
C LEU A 41 -0.46 -5.03 -1.39
N GLY A 42 0.39 -5.85 -0.78
CA GLY A 42 -0.01 -7.15 -0.22
C GLY A 42 1.18 -8.08 -0.01
N PRO A 43 1.02 -9.20 0.70
CA PRO A 43 2.09 -10.16 0.94
C PRO A 43 2.61 -10.80 -0.36
N SER A 44 3.77 -11.44 -0.26
CA SER A 44 4.35 -12.18 -1.39
C SER A 44 3.39 -13.27 -1.88
N GLY A 45 3.28 -13.41 -3.20
CA GLY A 45 2.41 -14.44 -3.81
C GLY A 45 0.91 -14.17 -3.76
N CYS A 46 0.44 -12.96 -3.37
CA CYS A 46 -0.99 -12.63 -3.36
C CYS A 46 -1.58 -12.23 -4.72
N GLY A 47 -0.79 -12.20 -5.82
CA GLY A 47 -1.28 -11.97 -7.18
C GLY A 47 -0.94 -10.61 -7.80
N LYS A 48 -0.25 -9.69 -7.11
CA LYS A 48 0.08 -8.32 -7.59
C LYS A 48 0.80 -8.33 -8.94
N THR A 49 1.93 -9.04 -9.03
CA THR A 49 2.71 -9.14 -10.28
C THR A 49 1.91 -9.81 -11.40
N THR A 50 1.07 -10.80 -11.09
CA THR A 50 0.20 -11.44 -12.08
C THR A 50 -0.82 -10.45 -12.63
N LEU A 51 -1.48 -9.68 -11.77
CA LEU A 51 -2.40 -8.61 -12.17
C LEU A 51 -1.66 -7.57 -13.02
N LEU A 52 -0.48 -7.12 -12.58
CA LEU A 52 0.33 -6.15 -13.32
C LEU A 52 0.72 -6.67 -14.72
N ARG A 53 1.12 -7.95 -14.84
CA ARG A 53 1.44 -8.58 -16.14
C ARG A 53 0.22 -8.67 -17.04
N MET A 54 -0.97 -8.95 -16.50
CA MET A 54 -2.21 -8.92 -17.26
C MET A 54 -2.54 -7.52 -17.76
N LEU A 55 -2.36 -6.46 -16.93
CA LEU A 55 -2.51 -5.07 -17.37
C LEU A 55 -1.52 -4.73 -18.48
N GLY A 56 -0.28 -5.22 -18.39
CA GLY A 56 0.76 -5.02 -19.40
C GLY A 56 0.62 -5.87 -20.66
N GLY A 57 -0.31 -6.83 -20.73
CA GLY A 57 -0.48 -7.73 -21.89
C GLY A 57 0.60 -8.80 -22.02
N LEU A 58 1.33 -9.08 -20.95
CA LEU A 58 2.32 -10.16 -20.85
C LEU A 58 1.69 -11.49 -20.40
N GLU A 59 0.51 -11.39 -19.80
CA GLU A 59 -0.33 -12.52 -19.40
C GLU A 59 -1.76 -12.23 -19.83
N GLN A 60 -2.53 -13.26 -20.16
CA GLN A 60 -3.94 -13.12 -20.49
C GLN A 60 -4.80 -13.59 -19.32
N PRO A 61 -5.87 -12.87 -18.96
CA PRO A 61 -6.83 -13.36 -17.99
C PRO A 61 -7.60 -14.56 -18.57
N ASP A 62 -8.02 -15.46 -17.69
CA ASP A 62 -8.89 -16.58 -18.07
C ASP A 62 -10.37 -16.16 -18.11
N GLN A 63 -10.74 -15.13 -17.31
CA GLN A 63 -12.06 -14.52 -17.26
C GLN A 63 -11.97 -13.02 -17.02
N GLY A 64 -13.07 -12.31 -17.33
CA GLY A 64 -13.15 -10.87 -17.16
C GLY A 64 -12.56 -10.10 -18.33
N CYS A 65 -12.49 -8.78 -18.21
CA CYS A 65 -11.92 -7.92 -19.25
C CYS A 65 -11.05 -6.78 -18.67
N ILE A 66 -10.15 -6.29 -19.52
CA ILE A 66 -9.22 -5.18 -19.21
C ILE A 66 -9.41 -4.07 -20.22
N MET A 67 -9.70 -2.87 -19.74
CA MET A 67 -9.85 -1.68 -20.55
C MET A 67 -8.68 -0.72 -20.29
N LEU A 68 -8.11 -0.14 -21.34
CA LEU A 68 -7.14 0.96 -21.27
C LEU A 68 -7.67 2.14 -22.11
N GLY A 69 -7.80 3.30 -21.50
CA GLY A 69 -8.35 4.50 -22.16
C GLY A 69 -9.72 4.26 -22.79
N GLY A 70 -10.57 3.46 -22.16
CA GLY A 70 -11.90 3.09 -22.66
C GLY A 70 -11.92 2.01 -23.78
N ARG A 71 -10.76 1.45 -24.18
CA ARG A 71 -10.65 0.39 -25.19
C ARG A 71 -10.40 -0.95 -24.52
N ASP A 72 -11.13 -1.99 -24.97
CA ASP A 72 -10.85 -3.36 -24.57
C ASP A 72 -9.50 -3.83 -25.13
N VAL A 73 -8.59 -4.21 -24.21
CA VAL A 73 -7.25 -4.69 -24.53
C VAL A 73 -7.02 -6.12 -24.06
N THR A 74 -8.04 -6.82 -23.63
CA THR A 74 -7.96 -8.15 -22.99
C THR A 74 -7.13 -9.13 -23.81
N GLY A 75 -7.42 -9.27 -25.10
CA GLY A 75 -6.68 -10.16 -26.02
C GLY A 75 -5.47 -9.50 -26.70
N ILE A 76 -5.17 -8.21 -26.42
CA ILE A 76 -4.10 -7.49 -27.10
C ILE A 76 -2.76 -7.76 -26.40
N PRO A 77 -1.71 -8.23 -27.12
CA PRO A 77 -0.39 -8.46 -26.54
C PRO A 77 0.30 -7.15 -26.17
N ALA A 78 1.34 -7.22 -25.33
CA ALA A 78 2.04 -6.05 -24.75
C ALA A 78 2.48 -5.02 -25.79
N TYR A 79 3.00 -5.44 -26.94
CA TYR A 79 3.45 -4.51 -28.00
C TYR A 79 2.32 -3.73 -28.68
N GLY A 80 1.08 -4.19 -28.54
CA GLY A 80 -0.12 -3.53 -29.09
C GLY A 80 -0.84 -2.62 -28.09
N ARG A 81 -0.38 -2.56 -26.82
CA ARG A 81 -0.99 -1.72 -25.78
C ARG A 81 -0.24 -0.40 -25.61
N ASN A 82 -0.96 0.65 -25.24
CA ASN A 82 -0.36 1.94 -24.90
C ASN A 82 0.09 1.98 -23.42
N SER A 83 0.79 0.93 -23.00
CA SER A 83 1.38 0.79 -21.68
C SER A 83 2.84 0.34 -21.78
N ASN A 84 3.65 0.73 -20.82
CA ASN A 84 5.01 0.22 -20.67
C ASN A 84 5.20 -0.34 -19.25
N MET A 85 6.12 -1.31 -19.12
CA MET A 85 6.41 -1.95 -17.85
C MET A 85 7.89 -1.85 -17.50
N ILE A 86 8.16 -1.52 -16.24
CA ILE A 86 9.48 -1.62 -15.62
C ILE A 86 9.47 -2.86 -14.72
N PHE A 87 10.37 -3.79 -15.01
CA PHE A 87 10.54 -5.02 -14.24
C PHE A 87 11.44 -4.80 -13.04
N GLN A 88 11.32 -5.63 -12.04
CA GLN A 88 12.15 -5.62 -10.83
C GLN A 88 13.66 -5.58 -11.14
N GLN A 89 14.11 -6.29 -12.17
CA GLN A 89 15.51 -6.33 -12.63
C GLN A 89 15.86 -5.21 -13.64
N LEU A 90 15.01 -4.17 -13.81
CA LEU A 90 15.17 -3.04 -14.75
C LEU A 90 15.32 -3.40 -16.22
N ALA A 91 15.85 -4.58 -16.55
CA ALA A 91 16.06 -5.13 -17.90
C ALA A 91 16.71 -4.14 -18.90
N LEU A 92 17.68 -3.32 -18.44
CA LEU A 92 18.47 -2.46 -19.33
C LEU A 92 19.33 -3.30 -20.28
N PHE A 93 19.52 -2.81 -21.51
CA PHE A 93 20.39 -3.47 -22.49
C PHE A 93 21.87 -3.21 -22.16
N PRO A 94 22.62 -4.20 -21.66
CA PRO A 94 23.98 -3.99 -21.13
C PRO A 94 25.01 -3.63 -22.21
N HIS A 95 24.74 -3.96 -23.48
CA HIS A 95 25.59 -3.68 -24.63
C HIS A 95 25.31 -2.29 -25.25
N MET A 96 24.39 -1.52 -24.69
CA MET A 96 24.05 -0.17 -25.13
C MET A 96 24.43 0.85 -24.08
N ASP A 97 24.78 2.06 -24.51
CA ASP A 97 24.90 3.22 -23.62
C ASP A 97 23.51 3.73 -23.17
N VAL A 98 23.51 4.72 -22.29
CA VAL A 98 22.30 5.32 -21.74
C VAL A 98 21.43 5.91 -22.85
N PHE A 99 22.02 6.66 -23.77
CA PHE A 99 21.29 7.27 -24.89
C PHE A 99 20.58 6.21 -25.72
N ASN A 100 21.27 5.14 -26.09
CA ASN A 100 20.74 4.08 -26.94
C ASN A 100 19.69 3.23 -26.22
N ASN A 101 19.83 3.02 -24.91
CA ASN A 101 18.77 2.41 -24.09
C ASN A 101 17.47 3.21 -24.16
N ILE A 102 17.54 4.52 -23.90
CA ILE A 102 16.36 5.40 -23.93
C ILE A 102 15.79 5.51 -25.36
N ALA A 103 16.65 5.72 -26.35
CA ALA A 103 16.26 5.87 -27.76
C ALA A 103 15.66 4.61 -28.39
N TYR A 104 15.76 3.45 -27.75
CA TYR A 104 15.44 2.15 -28.38
C TYR A 104 14.01 2.11 -28.96
N GLY A 105 13.00 2.49 -28.17
CA GLY A 105 11.60 2.50 -28.61
C GLY A 105 11.35 3.43 -29.81
N LEU A 106 11.99 4.61 -29.83
CA LEU A 106 11.87 5.56 -30.93
C LEU A 106 12.54 5.06 -32.22
N LYS A 107 13.65 4.33 -32.08
CA LYS A 107 14.34 3.67 -33.21
C LYS A 107 13.48 2.57 -33.82
N VAL A 108 12.82 1.77 -33.00
CA VAL A 108 11.87 0.72 -33.45
C VAL A 108 10.70 1.36 -34.24
N LYS A 109 10.22 2.53 -33.79
CA LYS A 109 9.20 3.33 -34.49
C LYS A 109 9.75 4.06 -35.73
N LYS A 110 11.06 3.94 -36.03
CA LYS A 110 11.73 4.54 -37.20
C LYS A 110 11.62 6.07 -37.27
N LEU A 111 11.63 6.77 -36.13
CA LEU A 111 11.60 8.21 -36.07
C LEU A 111 12.91 8.80 -36.69
N PRO A 112 12.85 10.04 -37.22
CA PRO A 112 14.03 10.78 -37.71
C PRO A 112 15.09 10.94 -36.62
N LYS A 113 16.39 10.83 -36.97
CA LYS A 113 17.50 10.92 -35.99
C LYS A 113 17.51 12.25 -35.21
N ALA A 114 17.07 13.35 -35.81
CA ALA A 114 17.00 14.66 -35.16
C ALA A 114 15.96 14.63 -34.02
N ASP A 115 14.77 14.07 -34.30
CA ASP A 115 13.67 13.95 -33.32
C ASP A 115 14.04 13.03 -32.19
N ILE A 116 14.71 11.90 -32.49
CA ILE A 116 15.22 10.99 -31.47
C ILE A 116 16.18 11.72 -30.52
N ARG A 117 17.14 12.49 -31.06
CA ARG A 117 18.09 13.24 -30.23
C ARG A 117 17.40 14.23 -29.31
N LYS A 118 16.46 14.97 -29.86
CA LYS A 118 15.67 15.98 -29.11
C LYS A 118 14.91 15.32 -27.98
N GLN A 119 14.10 14.28 -28.27
CA GLN A 119 13.26 13.61 -27.27
C GLN A 119 14.10 12.89 -26.20
N VAL A 120 15.22 12.26 -26.57
CA VAL A 120 16.12 11.62 -25.58
C VAL A 120 16.77 12.67 -24.67
N HIS A 121 17.16 13.84 -25.21
CA HIS A 121 17.71 14.91 -24.38
C HIS A 121 16.68 15.44 -23.39
N GLU A 122 15.45 15.75 -23.84
CA GLU A 122 14.35 16.15 -22.96
C GLU A 122 14.07 15.10 -21.87
N MET A 123 14.14 13.81 -22.20
CA MET A 123 13.92 12.73 -21.25
C MET A 123 15.07 12.59 -20.24
N LEU A 124 16.33 12.78 -20.69
CA LEU A 124 17.49 12.80 -19.80
C LEU A 124 17.42 13.96 -18.79
N GLU A 125 16.97 15.14 -19.22
CA GLU A 125 16.73 16.27 -18.33
C GLU A 125 15.62 15.95 -17.32
N LEU A 126 14.50 15.36 -17.76
CA LEU A 126 13.40 14.95 -16.87
C LEU A 126 13.88 14.03 -15.74
N VAL A 127 14.77 13.09 -16.04
CA VAL A 127 15.30 12.14 -15.03
C VAL A 127 16.61 12.62 -14.38
N GLN A 128 17.05 13.87 -14.61
CA GLN A 128 18.26 14.49 -14.06
C GLN A 128 19.55 13.72 -14.40
N LEU A 129 19.67 13.26 -15.63
CA LEU A 129 20.84 12.55 -16.17
C LEU A 129 21.36 13.19 -17.48
N GLY A 130 21.26 14.51 -17.65
CA GLY A 130 21.61 15.25 -18.87
C GLY A 130 22.97 14.85 -19.48
N ASP A 131 24.01 14.77 -18.66
CA ASP A 131 25.39 14.47 -19.08
C ASP A 131 25.70 12.97 -19.21
N TYR A 132 24.75 12.07 -18.90
CA TYR A 132 24.98 10.63 -18.80
C TYR A 132 24.77 9.89 -20.13
N GLY A 133 24.32 10.52 -21.18
CA GLY A 133 23.90 9.88 -22.42
C GLY A 133 24.91 8.91 -23.04
N ARG A 134 26.23 9.21 -22.92
CA ARG A 134 27.32 8.39 -23.50
C ARG A 134 27.86 7.33 -22.55
N ARG A 135 27.40 7.26 -21.30
CA ARG A 135 27.90 6.29 -20.32
C ARG A 135 27.36 4.90 -20.61
N ALA A 136 28.19 3.88 -20.38
CA ALA A 136 27.74 2.48 -20.37
C ALA A 136 26.84 2.21 -19.15
N VAL A 137 25.87 1.31 -19.28
CA VAL A 137 24.98 0.92 -18.17
C VAL A 137 25.77 0.39 -16.96
N SER A 138 26.89 -0.33 -17.19
CA SER A 138 27.74 -0.86 -16.14
C SER A 138 28.45 0.21 -15.28
N GLN A 139 28.46 1.46 -15.71
CA GLN A 139 29.05 2.60 -15.00
C GLN A 139 28.04 3.36 -14.13
N LEU A 140 26.80 2.90 -14.09
CA LEU A 140 25.71 3.57 -13.37
C LEU A 140 25.58 2.99 -11.94
N SER A 141 25.26 3.87 -10.98
CA SER A 141 24.74 3.40 -9.68
C SER A 141 23.34 2.80 -9.84
N GLY A 142 22.87 2.05 -8.84
CA GLY A 142 21.52 1.46 -8.86
C GLY A 142 20.41 2.48 -9.13
N GLY A 143 20.43 3.63 -8.45
CA GLY A 143 19.46 4.70 -8.66
C GLY A 143 19.57 5.36 -10.04
N GLN A 144 20.79 5.50 -10.59
CA GLN A 144 20.97 6.01 -11.96
C GLN A 144 20.44 5.01 -12.99
N ALA A 145 20.69 3.72 -12.83
CA ALA A 145 20.14 2.67 -13.68
C ALA A 145 18.60 2.66 -13.62
N GLN A 146 18.03 2.86 -12.45
CA GLN A 146 16.58 3.00 -12.25
C GLN A 146 16.01 4.18 -13.06
N ARG A 147 16.63 5.36 -12.96
CA ARG A 147 16.21 6.55 -13.73
C ARG A 147 16.31 6.32 -15.24
N VAL A 148 17.33 5.61 -15.73
CA VAL A 148 17.43 5.23 -17.15
C VAL A 148 16.31 4.28 -17.56
N ALA A 149 15.94 3.30 -16.71
CA ALA A 149 14.83 2.40 -16.99
C ALA A 149 13.48 3.15 -17.08
N ILE A 150 13.26 4.12 -16.18
CA ILE A 150 12.09 5.00 -16.18
C ILE A 150 12.08 5.83 -17.48
N ALA A 151 13.17 6.48 -17.82
CA ALA A 151 13.31 7.28 -19.04
C ALA A 151 13.01 6.45 -20.30
N ARG A 152 13.55 5.21 -20.38
CA ARG A 152 13.29 4.28 -21.49
C ARG A 152 11.81 3.88 -21.57
N ALA A 153 11.15 3.72 -20.43
CA ALA A 153 9.74 3.37 -20.41
C ALA A 153 8.85 4.57 -20.80
N LEU A 154 9.22 5.78 -20.39
CA LEU A 154 8.42 6.98 -20.63
C LEU A 154 8.62 7.62 -22.01
N ILE A 155 9.76 7.34 -22.70
CA ILE A 155 10.09 7.99 -23.99
C ILE A 155 9.04 7.75 -25.07
N ASN A 156 8.32 6.62 -25.00
CA ASN A 156 7.25 6.29 -25.94
C ASN A 156 5.92 6.97 -25.63
N ARG A 157 5.86 7.77 -24.56
CA ARG A 157 4.67 8.45 -24.02
C ARG A 157 3.50 7.50 -23.81
N PRO A 158 3.69 6.43 -22.98
CA PRO A 158 2.61 5.51 -22.66
C PRO A 158 1.53 6.24 -21.86
N GLU A 159 0.27 5.77 -22.01
CA GLU A 159 -0.85 6.23 -21.18
C GLU A 159 -0.71 5.74 -19.75
N VAL A 160 -0.15 4.51 -19.60
CA VAL A 160 0.04 3.84 -18.33
C VAL A 160 1.47 3.33 -18.18
N LEU A 161 2.11 3.66 -17.07
CA LEU A 161 3.38 3.06 -16.65
C LEU A 161 3.14 2.04 -15.53
N LEU A 162 3.59 0.82 -15.75
CA LEU A 162 3.50 -0.30 -14.82
C LEU A 162 4.87 -0.54 -14.18
N LEU A 163 4.95 -0.62 -12.85
CA LEU A 163 6.20 -0.76 -12.10
C LEU A 163 6.10 -1.96 -11.17
N ASP A 164 6.91 -3.00 -11.41
CA ASP A 164 6.95 -4.23 -10.62
C ASP A 164 8.11 -4.19 -9.63
N GLU A 165 7.83 -3.86 -8.38
CA GLU A 165 8.79 -3.75 -7.27
C GLU A 165 10.09 -2.99 -7.62
N PRO A 166 10.02 -1.82 -8.25
CA PRO A 166 11.21 -1.18 -8.82
C PRO A 166 12.22 -0.70 -7.78
N LEU A 167 11.83 -0.53 -6.52
CA LEU A 167 12.68 0.01 -5.45
C LEU A 167 13.24 -1.07 -4.51
N SER A 168 12.90 -2.33 -4.70
CA SER A 168 13.23 -3.44 -3.78
C SER A 168 14.73 -3.70 -3.61
N ALA A 169 15.55 -3.39 -4.64
CA ALA A 169 17.00 -3.61 -4.63
C ALA A 169 17.82 -2.42 -4.09
N LEU A 170 17.16 -1.33 -3.65
CA LEU A 170 17.82 -0.11 -3.19
C LEU A 170 17.96 -0.10 -1.66
N ASP A 171 19.07 0.50 -1.18
CA ASP A 171 19.22 0.83 0.24
C ASP A 171 18.19 1.88 0.70
N MET A 172 18.02 2.04 2.01
CA MET A 172 16.97 2.87 2.60
C MET A 172 17.02 4.32 2.14
N GLN A 173 18.21 4.95 2.15
CA GLN A 173 18.35 6.36 1.79
C GLN A 173 18.05 6.57 0.30
N LEU A 174 18.62 5.75 -0.56
CA LEU A 174 18.40 5.82 -2.00
C LEU A 174 16.95 5.52 -2.36
N ARG A 175 16.29 4.63 -1.62
CA ARG A 175 14.86 4.32 -1.77
C ARG A 175 13.98 5.55 -1.52
N LEU A 176 14.21 6.27 -0.41
CA LEU A 176 13.47 7.49 -0.10
C LEU A 176 13.66 8.59 -1.17
N ASP A 177 14.89 8.74 -1.67
CA ASP A 177 15.17 9.71 -2.74
C ASP A 177 14.48 9.32 -4.04
N MET A 178 14.46 8.02 -4.38
CA MET A 178 13.78 7.52 -5.57
C MET A 178 12.25 7.59 -5.47
N GLN A 179 11.66 7.44 -4.29
CA GLN A 179 10.22 7.66 -4.08
C GLN A 179 9.84 9.11 -4.45
N ARG A 180 10.58 10.09 -3.92
CA ARG A 180 10.35 11.52 -4.23
C ARG A 180 10.51 11.80 -5.72
N GLU A 181 11.53 11.21 -6.33
CA GLU A 181 11.84 11.37 -7.74
C GLU A 181 10.75 10.76 -8.64
N LEU A 182 10.27 9.54 -8.32
CA LEU A 182 9.16 8.90 -9.05
C LEU A 182 7.89 9.74 -9.00
N LYS A 183 7.54 10.28 -7.81
CA LYS A 183 6.35 11.13 -7.67
C LYS A 183 6.51 12.46 -8.45
N ARG A 184 7.73 13.05 -8.47
CA ARG A 184 8.06 14.22 -9.28
C ARG A 184 7.89 13.93 -10.77
N ILE A 185 8.52 12.84 -11.24
CA ILE A 185 8.45 12.43 -12.66
C ILE A 185 7.00 12.17 -13.07
N GLN A 186 6.21 11.50 -12.26
CA GLN A 186 4.80 11.23 -12.54
C GLN A 186 4.00 12.52 -12.71
N ARG A 187 4.21 13.50 -11.80
CA ARG A 187 3.53 14.81 -11.89
C ARG A 187 3.93 15.60 -13.13
N GLU A 188 5.22 15.65 -13.44
CA GLU A 188 5.74 16.38 -14.62
C GLU A 188 5.34 15.72 -15.95
N PHE A 189 5.29 14.39 -15.97
CA PHE A 189 4.87 13.62 -17.13
C PHE A 189 3.35 13.62 -17.33
N GLY A 190 2.58 13.67 -16.24
CA GLY A 190 1.11 13.67 -16.27
C GLY A 190 0.49 12.31 -16.63
N GLY A 191 1.24 11.21 -16.52
CA GLY A 191 0.79 9.85 -16.83
C GLY A 191 0.20 9.12 -15.63
N THR A 192 -0.53 8.02 -15.90
CA THR A 192 -1.07 7.11 -14.88
C THR A 192 -0.02 6.07 -14.52
N PHE A 193 0.26 5.88 -13.23
CA PHE A 193 1.25 4.93 -12.75
C PHE A 193 0.60 3.86 -11.88
N ILE A 194 0.92 2.58 -12.17
CA ILE A 194 0.58 1.45 -11.30
C ILE A 194 1.88 0.90 -10.73
N PHE A 195 1.98 0.90 -9.42
CA PHE A 195 3.18 0.56 -8.67
C PHE A 195 2.91 -0.67 -7.78
N VAL A 196 3.64 -1.74 -7.99
CA VAL A 196 3.57 -2.93 -7.13
C VAL A 196 4.66 -2.82 -6.08
N THR A 197 4.29 -3.01 -4.83
CA THR A 197 5.23 -3.08 -3.71
C THR A 197 4.72 -4.02 -2.61
N HIS A 198 5.61 -4.44 -1.74
CA HIS A 198 5.29 -5.07 -0.46
C HIS A 198 5.60 -4.14 0.74
N ASP A 199 6.18 -2.96 0.48
CA ASP A 199 6.51 -1.94 1.50
C ASP A 199 5.33 -0.98 1.68
N GLN A 200 4.78 -0.96 2.90
CA GLN A 200 3.65 -0.12 3.28
C GLN A 200 4.00 1.37 3.20
N ASN A 201 5.22 1.75 3.61
CA ASN A 201 5.65 3.15 3.60
C ASN A 201 5.75 3.68 2.17
N GLU A 202 6.20 2.84 1.21
CA GLU A 202 6.21 3.22 -0.20
C GLU A 202 4.79 3.51 -0.70
N ALA A 203 3.85 2.60 -0.42
CA ALA A 203 2.46 2.76 -0.84
C ALA A 203 1.81 3.99 -0.20
N MET A 204 1.96 4.18 1.12
CA MET A 204 1.38 5.30 1.87
C MET A 204 1.93 6.66 1.41
N ASN A 205 3.25 6.76 1.14
CA ASN A 205 3.90 8.03 0.81
C ASN A 205 3.70 8.47 -0.65
N MET A 206 3.49 7.52 -1.56
CA MET A 206 3.53 7.81 -2.99
C MET A 206 2.16 7.81 -3.66
N SER A 207 1.18 7.09 -3.12
CA SER A 207 -0.04 6.78 -3.84
C SER A 207 -1.14 7.81 -3.63
N ASP A 208 -1.94 8.02 -4.67
CA ASP A 208 -3.22 8.69 -4.56
C ASP A 208 -4.30 7.69 -4.10
N ARG A 209 -4.15 6.41 -4.50
CA ARG A 209 -4.96 5.30 -4.01
C ARG A 209 -4.12 4.03 -3.86
N ILE A 210 -4.52 3.16 -2.93
CA ILE A 210 -3.87 1.88 -2.65
C ILE A 210 -4.89 0.75 -2.82
N GLY A 211 -4.51 -0.29 -3.56
CA GLY A 211 -5.24 -1.55 -3.63
C GLY A 211 -4.56 -2.61 -2.75
N VAL A 212 -5.20 -3.02 -1.66
CA VAL A 212 -4.69 -4.08 -0.79
C VAL A 212 -5.15 -5.43 -1.30
N MET A 213 -4.20 -6.31 -1.62
CA MET A 213 -4.46 -7.64 -2.17
C MET A 213 -4.09 -8.75 -1.18
N ARG A 214 -4.96 -9.78 -1.09
CA ARG A 214 -4.71 -11.02 -0.34
C ARG A 214 -5.29 -12.21 -1.09
N ALA A 215 -4.50 -13.28 -1.23
CA ALA A 215 -4.95 -14.55 -1.84
C ALA A 215 -5.70 -14.38 -3.18
N GLY A 216 -5.16 -13.53 -4.06
CA GLY A 216 -5.72 -13.25 -5.38
C GLY A 216 -6.87 -12.24 -5.41
N LYS A 217 -7.38 -11.79 -4.28
CA LYS A 217 -8.50 -10.84 -4.18
C LYS A 217 -8.02 -9.43 -3.86
N LEU A 218 -8.74 -8.43 -4.35
CA LEU A 218 -8.62 -7.04 -3.94
C LEU A 218 -9.56 -6.82 -2.75
N LEU A 219 -9.02 -6.66 -1.55
CA LEU A 219 -9.81 -6.53 -0.33
C LEU A 219 -10.32 -5.10 -0.13
N GLN A 220 -9.47 -4.12 -0.42
CA GLN A 220 -9.82 -2.71 -0.30
C GLN A 220 -9.10 -1.90 -1.37
N TYR A 221 -9.76 -0.87 -1.91
CA TYR A 221 -9.18 0.09 -2.84
C TYR A 221 -9.65 1.49 -2.46
N ALA A 222 -8.77 2.26 -1.84
CA ALA A 222 -9.11 3.56 -1.26
C ALA A 222 -7.87 4.48 -1.20
N THR A 223 -8.05 5.71 -0.71
CA THR A 223 -6.93 6.61 -0.40
C THR A 223 -6.07 6.06 0.76
N PRO A 224 -4.79 6.47 0.89
CA PRO A 224 -3.95 6.06 2.01
C PRO A 224 -4.61 6.31 3.37
N ASP A 225 -5.18 7.49 3.58
CA ASP A 225 -5.85 7.86 4.83
C ASP A 225 -7.04 6.94 5.12
N GLU A 226 -7.89 6.66 4.12
CA GLU A 226 -9.03 5.76 4.29
C GLU A 226 -8.62 4.32 4.62
N ILE A 227 -7.53 3.82 4.01
CA ILE A 227 -7.02 2.47 4.31
C ILE A 227 -6.49 2.37 5.74
N TYR A 228 -5.83 3.42 6.21
CA TYR A 228 -5.28 3.47 7.57
C TYR A 228 -6.37 3.64 8.63
N GLU A 229 -7.24 4.63 8.43
CA GLU A 229 -8.26 5.03 9.39
C GLU A 229 -9.52 4.13 9.36
N ARG A 230 -9.82 3.51 8.21
CA ARG A 230 -11.04 2.72 7.98
C ARG A 230 -10.74 1.43 7.22
N PRO A 231 -9.92 0.53 7.80
CA PRO A 231 -9.62 -0.75 7.17
C PRO A 231 -10.90 -1.58 6.99
N ALA A 232 -11.00 -2.28 5.85
CA ALA A 232 -12.19 -3.06 5.50
C ALA A 232 -12.36 -4.33 6.35
N ASP A 233 -11.25 -4.89 6.82
CA ASP A 233 -11.22 -6.10 7.64
C ASP A 233 -10.01 -6.13 8.59
N SER A 234 -9.94 -7.16 9.42
CA SER A 234 -8.85 -7.37 10.39
C SER A 234 -7.49 -7.58 9.72
N PHE A 235 -7.48 -8.17 8.53
CA PHE A 235 -6.24 -8.33 7.78
C PHE A 235 -5.70 -6.97 7.31
N VAL A 236 -6.53 -6.14 6.70
CA VAL A 236 -6.11 -4.79 6.25
C VAL A 236 -5.66 -3.96 7.45
N ALA A 237 -6.40 -4.00 8.57
CA ALA A 237 -6.04 -3.31 9.80
C ALA A 237 -4.63 -3.69 10.29
N LYS A 238 -4.34 -5.00 10.36
CA LYS A 238 -3.04 -5.53 10.82
C LYS A 238 -1.93 -5.38 9.78
N PHE A 239 -2.28 -5.46 8.49
CA PHE A 239 -1.32 -5.36 7.41
C PHE A 239 -0.87 -3.92 7.16
N ILE A 240 -1.70 -2.92 7.45
CA ILE A 240 -1.39 -1.50 7.27
C ILE A 240 -1.15 -0.86 8.64
N GLY A 241 0.09 -0.91 9.10
CA GLY A 241 0.50 -0.36 10.39
C GLY A 241 0.23 -1.26 11.59
N ASP A 242 0.76 -0.86 12.72
CA ASP A 242 0.63 -1.59 13.98
C ASP A 242 -0.76 -1.35 14.61
N THR A 243 -1.48 -2.40 14.93
CA THR A 243 -2.80 -2.31 15.57
C THR A 243 -3.03 -3.44 16.57
N ASN A 244 -3.76 -3.12 17.63
CA ASN A 244 -4.29 -4.11 18.55
C ASN A 244 -5.60 -4.65 18.01
N LEU A 245 -5.74 -5.96 17.95
CA LEU A 245 -6.99 -6.64 17.61
C LEU A 245 -7.48 -7.39 18.85
N LEU A 246 -8.64 -6.99 19.37
CA LEU A 246 -9.24 -7.58 20.56
C LEU A 246 -10.56 -8.25 20.19
N ALA A 247 -10.77 -9.47 20.72
CA ALA A 247 -12.05 -10.15 20.55
C ALA A 247 -13.10 -9.51 21.47
N THR A 248 -14.25 -9.17 20.91
CA THR A 248 -15.33 -8.50 21.64
C THR A 248 -16.68 -9.14 21.38
N THR A 249 -17.62 -8.93 22.33
CA THR A 249 -19.01 -9.31 22.20
C THR A 249 -19.89 -8.08 22.35
N VAL A 250 -20.85 -7.89 21.46
CA VAL A 250 -21.76 -6.74 21.47
C VAL A 250 -22.73 -6.84 22.64
N LEU A 251 -22.78 -5.81 23.49
CA LEU A 251 -23.69 -5.67 24.61
C LEU A 251 -24.97 -4.88 24.25
N GLY A 252 -24.86 -3.95 23.29
CA GLY A 252 -25.98 -3.12 22.85
C GLY A 252 -25.49 -1.95 22.00
N GLN A 253 -26.46 -1.20 21.46
CA GLN A 253 -26.21 0.00 20.68
C GLN A 253 -27.14 1.13 21.16
N ASP A 254 -26.59 2.34 21.26
CA ASP A 254 -27.35 3.56 21.58
C ASP A 254 -26.90 4.72 20.65
N THR A 255 -27.39 5.92 20.92
CA THR A 255 -27.06 7.13 20.15
C THR A 255 -25.58 7.53 20.23
N ASN A 256 -24.84 7.03 21.21
CA ASN A 256 -23.42 7.35 21.43
C ASN A 256 -22.50 6.35 20.71
N GLY A 257 -23.02 5.16 20.33
CA GLY A 257 -22.25 4.13 19.65
C GLY A 257 -22.66 2.71 20.05
N ILE A 258 -21.77 1.77 19.79
CA ILE A 258 -21.90 0.35 20.12
C ILE A 258 -21.12 0.07 21.41
N ARG A 259 -21.79 -0.55 22.40
CA ARG A 259 -21.13 -1.07 23.60
C ARG A 259 -20.70 -2.51 23.34
N VAL A 260 -19.45 -2.78 23.64
CA VAL A 260 -18.88 -4.12 23.52
C VAL A 260 -18.25 -4.55 24.84
N GLU A 261 -18.30 -5.85 25.12
CA GLU A 261 -17.58 -6.48 26.23
C GLU A 261 -16.22 -6.98 25.71
N CYS A 262 -15.15 -6.69 26.46
CA CYS A 262 -13.81 -7.14 26.19
C CYS A 262 -13.10 -7.42 27.51
N PHE A 263 -12.79 -8.69 27.82
CA PHE A 263 -12.11 -9.13 29.06
C PHE A 263 -12.75 -8.60 30.37
N GLY A 264 -14.08 -8.54 30.44
CA GLY A 264 -14.82 -8.04 31.60
C GLY A 264 -15.00 -6.51 31.61
N TYR A 265 -14.44 -5.79 30.68
CA TYR A 265 -14.64 -4.33 30.52
C TYR A 265 -15.75 -4.04 29.52
N SER A 266 -16.57 -3.02 29.83
CA SER A 266 -17.54 -2.49 28.89
C SER A 266 -16.94 -1.28 28.17
N LEU A 267 -16.71 -1.42 26.87
CA LEU A 267 -16.10 -0.40 26.03
C LEU A 267 -17.12 0.20 25.08
N LEU A 268 -16.99 1.49 24.78
CA LEU A 268 -17.81 2.20 23.82
C LEU A 268 -17.04 2.39 22.51
N VAL A 269 -17.65 2.08 21.38
CA VAL A 269 -17.11 2.27 20.04
C VAL A 269 -18.03 3.18 19.26
N LYS A 270 -17.48 4.24 18.66
CA LYS A 270 -18.26 5.15 17.83
C LYS A 270 -18.58 4.50 16.50
N THR A 271 -19.84 4.60 16.07
CA THR A 271 -20.27 4.10 14.77
C THR A 271 -19.84 5.05 13.63
N ASN A 272 -19.42 4.47 12.51
CA ASN A 272 -19.16 5.16 11.26
C ASN A 272 -19.82 4.41 10.10
N GLU A 273 -19.67 4.90 8.87
CA GLU A 273 -20.26 4.33 7.67
C GLU A 273 -19.83 2.88 7.39
N ASN A 274 -18.66 2.48 7.84
CA ASN A 274 -18.09 1.14 7.66
C ASN A 274 -18.32 0.21 8.86
N THR A 275 -18.97 0.73 9.93
CA THR A 275 -19.26 -0.09 11.10
C THR A 275 -20.25 -1.19 10.73
N PRO A 276 -19.94 -2.47 10.98
CA PRO A 276 -20.85 -3.57 10.66
C PRO A 276 -22.16 -3.44 11.44
N VAL A 277 -23.23 -3.95 10.84
CA VAL A 277 -24.47 -4.13 11.58
C VAL A 277 -24.22 -5.16 12.68
N ALA A 278 -24.40 -4.76 13.94
CA ALA A 278 -24.06 -5.55 15.11
C ALA A 278 -25.30 -5.78 15.98
N LEU A 279 -25.63 -7.04 16.24
CA LEU A 279 -26.70 -7.43 17.14
C LEU A 279 -26.11 -7.80 18.52
N ILE A 280 -26.93 -7.69 19.56
CA ILE A 280 -26.53 -8.10 20.91
C ILE A 280 -26.11 -9.57 20.88
N GLY A 281 -24.91 -9.87 21.41
CA GLY A 281 -24.31 -11.19 21.45
C GLY A 281 -23.43 -11.52 20.24
N ASP A 282 -23.39 -10.69 19.19
CA ASP A 282 -22.48 -10.86 18.06
C ASP A 282 -21.03 -10.69 18.48
N ARG A 283 -20.15 -11.50 17.87
CA ARG A 283 -18.71 -11.42 18.08
C ARG A 283 -18.05 -10.66 16.95
N HIS A 284 -17.21 -9.71 17.32
CA HIS A 284 -16.47 -8.85 16.41
C HIS A 284 -15.03 -8.68 16.87
N SER A 285 -14.17 -8.21 15.97
CA SER A 285 -12.83 -7.75 16.30
C SER A 285 -12.86 -6.24 16.55
N LEU A 286 -12.30 -5.80 17.67
CA LEU A 286 -12.03 -4.40 17.97
C LEU A 286 -10.61 -4.07 17.57
N SER A 287 -10.43 -3.13 16.65
CA SER A 287 -9.13 -2.64 16.20
C SER A 287 -8.82 -1.30 16.84
N ILE A 288 -7.63 -1.18 17.46
CA ILE A 288 -7.15 0.08 18.07
C ILE A 288 -5.70 0.26 17.67
N ARG A 289 -5.37 1.36 17.00
CA ARG A 289 -3.98 1.68 16.64
C ARG A 289 -3.12 1.88 17.88
N ASN A 290 -1.86 1.44 17.83
CA ASN A 290 -0.96 1.50 18.96
C ASN A 290 -0.71 2.93 19.45
N GLU A 291 -0.71 3.91 18.56
CA GLU A 291 -0.51 5.32 18.82
C GLU A 291 -1.74 6.03 19.41
N TYR A 292 -2.93 5.43 19.32
CA TYR A 292 -4.16 5.98 19.92
C TYR A 292 -4.34 5.56 21.38
N ILE A 293 -3.54 4.61 21.85
CA ILE A 293 -3.55 4.19 23.24
C ILE A 293 -2.76 5.17 24.09
N ARG A 294 -3.41 5.76 25.07
CA ARG A 294 -2.83 6.67 26.06
C ARG A 294 -2.52 5.92 27.34
N LEU A 295 -1.46 6.32 28.03
CA LEU A 295 -0.90 5.61 29.18
C LEU A 295 -0.88 6.46 30.44
N GLY A 296 -1.19 5.86 31.60
CA GLY A 296 -1.10 6.49 32.90
C GLY A 296 -2.02 7.70 33.04
N GLU A 297 -1.47 8.88 33.40
CA GLU A 297 -2.25 10.12 33.58
C GLU A 297 -2.92 10.57 32.27
N ASP A 298 -2.30 10.35 31.13
CA ASP A 298 -2.88 10.70 29.82
C ASP A 298 -4.12 9.84 29.46
N ALA A 299 -4.31 8.69 30.12
CA ALA A 299 -5.51 7.87 29.99
C ALA A 299 -6.72 8.41 30.78
N ASN A 300 -6.51 9.30 31.76
CA ASN A 300 -7.56 9.82 32.65
C ASN A 300 -8.75 10.45 31.92
N PRO A 301 -8.58 11.28 30.86
CA PRO A 301 -9.70 11.88 30.15
C PRO A 301 -10.44 10.90 29.23
N CYS A 302 -9.87 9.74 28.90
CA CYS A 302 -10.49 8.78 27.98
C CYS A 302 -11.75 8.14 28.54
N LEU A 303 -12.73 7.87 27.67
CA LEU A 303 -13.97 7.17 28.04
C LEU A 303 -13.74 5.66 28.23
N ASN A 304 -12.92 5.04 27.39
CA ASN A 304 -12.57 3.64 27.49
C ASN A 304 -11.28 3.52 28.33
N LYS A 305 -11.30 2.67 29.35
CA LYS A 305 -10.17 2.45 30.24
C LYS A 305 -10.01 0.97 30.55
N LEU A 306 -8.77 0.51 30.58
CA LEU A 306 -8.38 -0.84 30.95
C LEU A 306 -7.21 -0.76 31.92
N ASP A 307 -7.20 -1.61 32.93
CA ASP A 307 -6.06 -1.75 33.83
C ASP A 307 -5.12 -2.83 33.29
N GLY A 308 -3.82 -2.61 33.40
CA GLY A 308 -2.81 -3.51 32.90
C GLY A 308 -1.52 -3.47 33.68
N ARG A 309 -0.55 -4.26 33.23
CA ARG A 309 0.81 -4.28 33.74
C ARG A 309 1.79 -4.23 32.59
N VAL A 310 2.76 -3.36 32.66
CA VAL A 310 3.83 -3.25 31.65
C VAL A 310 4.67 -4.53 31.69
N ILE A 311 4.76 -5.21 30.55
CA ILE A 311 5.62 -6.40 30.37
C ILE A 311 6.96 -5.99 29.78
N GLU A 312 6.94 -5.08 28.80
CA GLU A 312 8.12 -4.64 28.07
C GLU A 312 8.01 -3.19 27.67
N ALA A 313 9.16 -2.50 27.63
CA ALA A 313 9.30 -1.13 27.12
C ALA A 313 10.52 -1.07 26.20
N VAL A 314 10.28 -0.86 24.89
CA VAL A 314 11.33 -0.79 23.86
C VAL A 314 11.51 0.67 23.41
N TYR A 315 12.70 1.21 23.65
CA TYR A 315 13.04 2.58 23.23
C TYR A 315 13.51 2.60 21.76
N GLY A 316 12.72 3.22 20.90
CA GLY A 316 13.00 3.37 19.45
C GLY A 316 13.53 4.75 19.04
N GLY A 317 13.99 5.58 19.98
CA GLY A 317 14.44 6.96 19.71
C GLY A 317 13.29 7.95 19.76
N ALA A 318 12.56 8.12 18.67
CA ALA A 318 11.42 9.05 18.61
C ALA A 318 10.19 8.53 19.37
N ASN A 319 10.02 7.21 19.45
CA ASN A 319 8.90 6.55 20.10
C ASN A 319 9.39 5.54 21.15
N ILE A 320 8.54 5.29 22.15
CA ILE A 320 8.68 4.18 23.08
C ILE A 320 7.49 3.25 22.83
N ARG A 321 7.76 1.98 22.54
CA ARG A 321 6.74 0.93 22.40
C ARG A 321 6.63 0.19 23.72
N TYR A 322 5.42 0.13 24.25
CA TYR A 322 5.08 -0.62 25.45
C TYR A 322 4.25 -1.85 25.08
N THR A 323 4.59 -3.00 25.66
CA THR A 323 3.75 -4.20 25.67
C THR A 323 3.12 -4.31 27.05
N ILE A 324 1.80 -4.32 27.11
CA ILE A 324 1.02 -4.23 28.36
C ILE A 324 0.08 -5.44 28.43
N GLN A 325 0.15 -6.19 29.52
CA GLN A 325 -0.78 -7.29 29.78
C GLN A 325 -2.04 -6.72 30.45
N ILE A 326 -3.20 -6.91 29.81
CA ILE A 326 -4.51 -6.48 30.31
C ILE A 326 -5.33 -7.61 30.94
N ALA A 327 -5.05 -8.87 30.55
CA ALA A 327 -5.61 -10.08 31.13
C ALA A 327 -4.63 -11.23 30.93
N GLU A 328 -4.87 -12.39 31.57
CA GLU A 328 -4.00 -13.55 31.40
C GLU A 328 -3.95 -13.99 29.94
N GLY A 329 -2.73 -13.98 29.35
CA GLY A 329 -2.48 -14.32 27.94
C GLY A 329 -2.85 -13.22 26.92
N PHE A 330 -3.30 -12.03 27.34
CA PHE A 330 -3.68 -10.95 26.43
C PHE A 330 -2.81 -9.70 26.59
N LEU A 331 -2.20 -9.33 25.48
CA LEU A 331 -1.27 -8.22 25.39
C LEU A 331 -1.83 -7.11 24.50
N VAL A 332 -1.61 -5.86 24.92
CA VAL A 332 -1.89 -4.65 24.14
C VAL A 332 -0.58 -3.92 23.94
N GLN A 333 -0.37 -3.41 22.74
CA GLN A 333 0.78 -2.56 22.41
C GLN A 333 0.37 -1.09 22.34
N ALA A 334 1.19 -0.23 22.95
CA ALA A 334 1.04 1.22 22.83
C ALA A 334 2.33 1.83 22.29
N SER A 335 2.23 2.82 21.42
CA SER A 335 3.35 3.57 20.86
C SER A 335 3.26 5.04 21.27
N VAL A 336 4.13 5.48 22.15
CA VAL A 336 4.10 6.84 22.71
C VAL A 336 5.29 7.64 22.21
N LEU A 337 5.05 8.87 21.75
CA LEU A 337 6.12 9.80 21.38
C LEU A 337 7.04 10.07 22.58
N HIS A 338 8.36 9.91 22.36
CA HIS A 338 9.33 10.21 23.39
C HIS A 338 9.51 11.73 23.55
N GLN A 339 9.08 12.27 24.67
CA GLN A 339 9.31 13.66 25.06
C GLN A 339 10.32 13.74 26.22
N ARG A 340 11.20 14.76 26.19
CA ARG A 340 12.15 15.00 27.30
C ARG A 340 11.36 15.33 28.58
N GLY A 341 11.63 14.57 29.65
CA GLY A 341 10.96 14.75 30.95
C GLY A 341 9.60 14.04 31.07
N ALA A 342 9.10 13.35 30.03
CA ALA A 342 7.92 12.52 30.16
C ALA A 342 8.20 11.27 31.03
N SER A 343 7.21 10.87 31.79
CA SER A 343 7.26 9.66 32.62
C SER A 343 7.50 8.42 31.75
N ARG A 344 8.39 7.56 32.19
CA ARG A 344 8.63 6.24 31.58
C ARG A 344 8.11 5.17 32.51
N PHE A 345 7.38 4.24 31.96
CA PHE A 345 6.88 3.10 32.71
C PHE A 345 7.87 1.93 32.61
N SER A 346 8.11 1.26 33.74
CA SER A 346 9.06 0.16 33.85
C SER A 346 8.34 -1.20 33.77
N PRO A 347 9.01 -2.25 33.27
CA PRO A 347 8.46 -3.60 33.33
C PRO A 347 8.05 -3.99 34.76
N GLY A 348 6.86 -4.59 34.89
CA GLY A 348 6.24 -4.95 36.19
C GLY A 348 5.36 -3.86 36.78
N GLU A 349 5.40 -2.63 36.31
CA GLU A 349 4.61 -1.51 36.79
C GLU A 349 3.12 -1.64 36.41
N PRO A 350 2.18 -1.45 37.36
CA PRO A 350 0.76 -1.37 37.05
C PRO A 350 0.48 -0.08 36.30
N ILE A 351 -0.36 -0.13 35.27
CA ILE A 351 -0.66 1.03 34.43
C ILE A 351 -2.13 0.99 33.98
N GLN A 352 -2.74 2.15 33.92
CA GLN A 352 -4.01 2.34 33.22
C GLN A 352 -3.75 2.71 31.77
N ILE A 353 -4.44 2.06 30.85
CA ILE A 353 -4.49 2.44 29.43
C ILE A 353 -5.86 3.02 29.10
N GLY A 354 -5.89 3.98 28.17
CA GLY A 354 -7.13 4.62 27.75
C GLY A 354 -7.15 4.93 26.27
N PHE A 355 -8.35 4.99 25.70
CA PHE A 355 -8.60 5.43 24.33
C PHE A 355 -10.03 5.97 24.20
N ASP A 356 -10.26 6.85 23.23
CA ASP A 356 -11.59 7.39 23.01
C ASP A 356 -12.42 6.49 22.07
N PRO A 357 -13.77 6.56 22.10
CA PRO A 357 -14.65 5.73 21.26
C PRO A 357 -14.40 5.85 19.76
N GLU A 358 -13.91 6.99 19.28
CA GLU A 358 -13.53 7.23 17.89
C GLU A 358 -12.19 6.63 17.49
N ASP A 359 -11.34 6.29 18.46
CA ASP A 359 -10.02 5.67 18.24
C ASP A 359 -10.11 4.15 18.00
N ALA A 360 -11.29 3.59 18.21
CA ALA A 360 -11.56 2.16 18.10
C ALA A 360 -12.51 1.85 16.94
N LEU A 361 -12.23 0.79 16.20
CA LEU A 361 -13.04 0.34 15.07
C LEU A 361 -13.57 -1.07 15.31
N LEU A 362 -14.87 -1.27 15.08
CA LEU A 362 -15.47 -2.59 15.09
C LEU A 362 -15.40 -3.20 13.68
N LEU A 363 -14.76 -4.37 13.56
CA LEU A 363 -14.56 -5.09 12.31
C LEU A 363 -15.43 -6.34 12.25
N SER A 364 -15.93 -6.70 11.07
CA SER A 364 -16.92 -7.77 10.87
C SER A 364 -16.43 -9.17 11.22
N GLU A 365 -15.12 -9.43 11.10
CA GLU A 365 -14.56 -10.75 11.36
C GLU A 365 -14.28 -10.95 12.85
N PRO A 366 -14.85 -11.99 13.50
CA PRO A 366 -14.47 -12.34 14.85
C PRO A 366 -13.04 -12.88 14.87
N LEU A 367 -12.19 -12.36 15.76
CA LEU A 367 -10.93 -13.02 16.10
C LEU A 367 -11.26 -14.43 16.64
N LEU A 368 -10.76 -15.45 15.97
CA LEU A 368 -10.70 -16.77 16.57
C LEU A 368 -9.76 -16.67 17.77
N LEU A 369 -10.29 -16.93 18.96
CA LEU A 369 -9.52 -16.94 20.22
C LEU A 369 -8.51 -18.10 20.20
N ASN A 370 -7.43 -17.96 19.45
CA ASN A 370 -6.23 -18.78 19.57
C ASN A 370 -5.01 -17.85 19.60
N PRO A 371 -4.49 -17.51 20.80
CA PRO A 371 -3.34 -16.63 20.96
C PRO A 371 -1.99 -17.30 20.72
N VAL A 372 -1.94 -18.52 20.17
CA VAL A 372 -0.67 -19.23 19.93
C VAL A 372 -0.61 -19.71 18.49
N GLN A 373 0.41 -19.25 17.77
CA GLN A 373 0.87 -19.65 16.45
C GLN A 373 0.29 -18.90 15.24
N GLU A 374 0.89 -17.78 14.91
CA GLU A 374 1.29 -17.44 13.54
C GLU A 374 2.60 -16.66 13.60
N GLU A 375 3.66 -17.27 14.09
CA GLU A 375 5.02 -16.97 13.67
C GLU A 375 5.31 -17.84 12.42
N GLY A 376 5.66 -17.19 11.35
CA GLY A 376 6.25 -17.81 10.16
C GLY A 376 5.31 -17.98 8.98
N ILE A 377 5.21 -16.94 8.13
CA ILE A 377 5.44 -17.06 6.68
C ILE A 377 6.04 -15.73 6.19
#